data_b49bb0e4b3c4a9ba5c2511c62f273ec4
#
_entry.id   b49bb0e4b3c4a9ba5c2511c62f273ec4
#
_cell.length_a   1.000
_cell.length_b   1.000
_cell.length_c   1.000
_cell.angle_alpha   90.00
_cell.angle_beta   90.00
_cell.angle_gamma   90.00
#
_symmetry.space_group_name_H-M   'P 1'
#
loop_
_entity.id
_entity.type
_entity.pdbx_description
1 polymer ?
#
loop_
_entity_poly.entity_id
_entity_poly.type
_entity_poly.pdbx_seq_one_letter_code
_entity_poly.pdbx_strand_id
1 'polypeptide(L)'
;MSSRGEVKLERTHRFLWSKKKWTGIPIMSANMDTVGTPAMHKVLTKYKLITCPARHFLKKGIDKFNKGESNICWFGGIEDIAKLSKTTTGFIGLDVANGYTIRFVDAVKKLRDKCPEATIAAGNVVTADMTQELILAGADIVKVGIGPGSVCTTSCLLYTSPSPRDSDQS
;
A
#
# COMPACT_ATOMS: atom_id res chain seq x y z
N MET A 1 -25.52 -7.07 21.34
CA MET A 1 -24.47 -7.45 20.37
C MET A 1 -25.14 -7.57 19.01
N SER A 2 -24.68 -6.82 18.00
CA SER A 2 -25.22 -6.94 16.64
C SER A 2 -24.80 -8.27 16.01
N SER A 3 -25.67 -8.89 15.23
CA SER A 3 -25.39 -10.10 14.47
C SER A 3 -24.26 -9.83 13.43
N ARG A 4 -23.46 -10.83 13.10
CA ARG A 4 -22.41 -10.73 12.04
C ARG A 4 -23.01 -10.26 10.70
N GLY A 5 -24.28 -10.60 10.40
CA GLY A 5 -24.97 -10.17 9.19
C GLY A 5 -25.37 -8.69 9.16
N GLU A 6 -25.33 -8.00 10.31
CA GLU A 6 -25.69 -6.58 10.43
C GLU A 6 -24.48 -5.65 10.31
N VAL A 7 -23.25 -6.20 10.25
CA VAL A 7 -22.02 -5.42 10.20
C VAL A 7 -21.83 -4.84 8.81
N LYS A 8 -21.85 -3.52 8.69
CA LYS A 8 -21.45 -2.82 7.47
C LYS A 8 -19.93 -2.82 7.38
N LEU A 9 -19.38 -3.33 6.29
CA LEU A 9 -17.93 -3.40 6.06
C LEU A 9 -17.36 -2.09 5.52
N GLU A 10 -18.16 -1.29 4.83
CA GLU A 10 -17.72 0.00 4.29
C GLU A 10 -17.33 0.97 5.40
N ARG A 11 -16.22 1.66 5.20
CA ARG A 11 -15.69 2.70 6.10
C ARG A 11 -15.31 3.92 5.30
N THR A 12 -15.44 5.09 5.91
CA THR A 12 -14.94 6.35 5.35
C THR A 12 -13.65 6.73 6.07
N HIS A 13 -12.59 6.88 5.31
CA HIS A 13 -11.28 7.33 5.78
C HIS A 13 -11.04 8.75 5.28
N ARG A 14 -10.47 9.59 6.16
CA ARG A 14 -9.93 10.90 5.82
C ARG A 14 -8.42 10.83 6.00
N PHE A 15 -7.69 11.06 4.95
CA PHE A 15 -6.24 10.99 4.96
C PHE A 15 -5.63 12.30 5.48
N LEU A 16 -4.54 12.17 6.23
CA LEU A 16 -3.93 13.29 6.96
C LEU A 16 -3.30 14.31 6.01
N TRP A 17 -2.52 13.84 5.07
CA TRP A 17 -1.73 14.68 4.18
C TRP A 17 -2.49 15.09 2.92
N SER A 18 -3.06 14.15 2.21
CA SER A 18 -3.83 14.43 1.00
C SER A 18 -5.16 15.14 1.25
N LYS A 19 -5.64 15.17 2.52
CA LYS A 19 -6.95 15.70 2.93
C LYS A 19 -8.14 15.04 2.23
N LYS A 20 -7.91 14.07 1.36
CA LYS A 20 -8.95 13.34 0.64
C LYS A 20 -9.77 12.45 1.55
N LYS A 21 -10.99 12.22 1.14
CA LYS A 21 -11.87 11.19 1.72
C LYS A 21 -11.98 10.03 0.74
N TRP A 22 -11.97 8.85 1.27
CA TRP A 22 -12.26 7.64 0.52
C TRP A 22 -13.25 6.78 1.31
N THR A 23 -14.25 6.20 0.63
CA THR A 23 -15.26 5.32 1.23
C THR A 23 -15.27 4.01 0.49
N GLY A 24 -15.09 2.93 1.23
CA GLY A 24 -15.09 1.57 0.70
C GLY A 24 -14.79 0.55 1.78
N ILE A 25 -14.57 -0.68 1.38
CA ILE A 25 -14.09 -1.74 2.27
C ILE A 25 -12.58 -1.60 2.37
N PRO A 26 -11.99 -1.40 3.57
CA PRO A 26 -10.57 -1.09 3.74
C PRO A 26 -9.68 -2.32 3.57
N ILE A 27 -9.76 -2.94 2.41
CA ILE A 27 -8.93 -4.07 1.99
C ILE A 27 -8.23 -3.68 0.70
N MET A 28 -6.92 -3.89 0.66
CA MET A 28 -6.07 -3.67 -0.50
C MET A 28 -5.54 -5.01 -1.00
N SER A 29 -5.62 -5.26 -2.30
CA SER A 29 -5.00 -6.45 -2.87
C SER A 29 -3.47 -6.36 -2.80
N ALA A 30 -2.79 -7.50 -2.80
CA ALA A 30 -1.34 -7.51 -2.93
C ALA A 30 -0.93 -7.07 -4.36
N ASN A 31 0.18 -6.32 -4.47
CA ASN A 31 0.76 -5.89 -5.75
C ASN A 31 1.62 -6.99 -6.40
N MET A 32 1.06 -8.20 -6.45
CA MET A 32 1.70 -9.41 -6.97
C MET A 32 1.16 -9.78 -8.36
N ASP A 33 1.96 -10.48 -9.15
CA ASP A 33 1.67 -10.79 -10.56
C ASP A 33 0.35 -11.53 -10.77
N THR A 34 -0.03 -12.42 -9.84
CA THR A 34 -1.27 -13.21 -9.93
C THR A 34 -2.48 -12.53 -9.29
N VAL A 35 -2.29 -11.51 -8.46
CA VAL A 35 -3.34 -10.82 -7.69
C VAL A 35 -3.62 -9.43 -8.25
N GLY A 36 -2.59 -8.64 -8.54
CA GLY A 36 -2.71 -7.27 -9.05
C GLY A 36 -2.97 -7.22 -10.56
N THR A 37 -4.00 -7.92 -11.04
CA THR A 37 -4.33 -8.04 -12.47
C THR A 37 -5.56 -7.22 -12.86
N PRO A 38 -5.72 -6.84 -14.16
CA PRO A 38 -6.92 -6.16 -14.64
C PRO A 38 -8.21 -6.96 -14.42
N ALA A 39 -8.14 -8.29 -14.48
CA ALA A 39 -9.29 -9.17 -14.22
C ALA A 39 -9.72 -9.07 -12.75
N MET A 40 -8.77 -9.14 -11.82
CA MET A 40 -9.02 -8.97 -10.39
C MET A 40 -9.55 -7.57 -10.08
N HIS A 41 -9.01 -6.54 -10.71
CA HIS A 41 -9.46 -5.16 -10.56
C HIS A 41 -10.97 -5.00 -10.85
N LYS A 42 -11.45 -5.58 -11.96
CA LYS A 42 -12.88 -5.57 -12.32
C LYS A 42 -13.78 -6.18 -11.24
N VAL A 43 -13.28 -7.19 -10.52
CA VAL A 43 -14.02 -7.84 -9.43
C VAL A 43 -13.97 -6.99 -8.17
N LEU A 44 -12.77 -6.56 -7.75
CA LEU A 44 -12.56 -5.81 -6.52
C LEU A 44 -13.29 -4.46 -6.52
N THR A 45 -13.34 -3.78 -7.65
CA THR A 45 -14.05 -2.50 -7.80
C THR A 45 -15.54 -2.63 -7.51
N LYS A 46 -16.18 -3.74 -7.88
CA LYS A 46 -17.60 -3.99 -7.57
C LYS A 46 -17.89 -4.00 -6.07
N TYR A 47 -16.90 -4.42 -5.27
CA TYR A 47 -16.99 -4.47 -3.81
C TYR A 47 -16.34 -3.26 -3.13
N LYS A 48 -15.96 -2.24 -3.88
CA LYS A 48 -15.30 -1.03 -3.36
C LYS A 48 -14.02 -1.33 -2.57
N LEU A 49 -13.25 -2.35 -3.01
CA LEU A 49 -11.92 -2.65 -2.51
C LEU A 49 -10.85 -1.95 -3.34
N ILE A 50 -9.65 -1.79 -2.78
CA ILE A 50 -8.53 -1.16 -3.46
C ILE A 50 -7.70 -2.23 -4.17
N THR A 51 -7.49 -2.05 -5.47
CA THR A 51 -6.58 -2.89 -6.25
C THR A 51 -5.19 -2.27 -6.26
N CYS A 52 -4.18 -3.07 -5.93
CA CYS A 52 -2.78 -2.72 -6.15
C CYS A 52 -2.25 -3.50 -7.35
N PRO A 53 -2.12 -2.86 -8.53
CA PRO A 53 -1.61 -3.53 -9.71
C PRO A 53 -0.19 -4.06 -9.51
N ALA A 54 0.10 -5.20 -10.11
CA ALA A 54 1.45 -5.76 -10.10
C ALA A 54 2.44 -4.77 -10.71
N ARG A 55 3.65 -4.70 -10.17
CA ARG A 55 4.64 -3.66 -10.46
C ARG A 55 5.01 -3.54 -11.95
N HIS A 56 4.96 -4.64 -12.70
CA HIS A 56 5.26 -4.61 -14.13
C HIS A 56 4.25 -3.77 -14.92
N PHE A 57 3.00 -3.64 -14.47
CA PHE A 57 1.99 -2.79 -15.12
C PHE A 57 2.29 -1.30 -14.99
N LEU A 58 3.00 -0.86 -13.96
CA LEU A 58 3.46 0.53 -13.84
C LEU A 58 4.43 0.90 -14.97
N LYS A 59 5.16 -0.09 -15.50
CA LYS A 59 6.11 0.11 -16.62
C LYS A 59 5.43 0.00 -17.99
N LYS A 60 4.53 -0.99 -18.14
CA LYS A 60 3.86 -1.28 -19.41
C LYS A 60 2.45 -1.80 -19.09
N GLY A 61 1.43 -0.99 -19.28
CA GLY A 61 0.05 -1.46 -19.16
C GLY A 61 -0.84 -0.72 -18.19
N ILE A 62 -0.49 0.51 -17.81
CA ILE A 62 -1.39 1.40 -17.05
C ILE A 62 -2.76 1.51 -17.75
N ASP A 63 -2.77 1.48 -19.08
CA ASP A 63 -3.99 1.58 -19.88
C ASP A 63 -4.94 0.38 -19.74
N LYS A 64 -4.44 -0.74 -19.20
CA LYS A 64 -5.26 -1.94 -18.94
C LYS A 64 -6.16 -1.79 -17.71
N PHE A 65 -5.91 -0.77 -16.92
CA PHE A 65 -6.73 -0.37 -15.78
C PHE A 65 -7.46 0.91 -16.15
N ASN A 66 -8.69 1.07 -15.69
CA ASN A 66 -9.48 2.25 -16.00
C ASN A 66 -8.80 3.52 -15.46
N LYS A 67 -8.62 4.52 -16.32
CA LYS A 67 -8.01 5.79 -15.92
C LYS A 67 -8.96 6.55 -14.97
N GLY A 68 -8.41 7.08 -13.88
CA GLY A 68 -9.14 7.93 -12.95
C GLY A 68 -9.98 7.20 -11.90
N GLU A 69 -9.92 5.87 -11.81
CA GLU A 69 -10.60 5.15 -10.74
C GLU A 69 -9.95 5.40 -9.38
N SER A 70 -10.79 5.74 -8.39
CA SER A 70 -10.36 6.04 -7.02
C SER A 70 -9.89 4.80 -6.23
N ASN A 71 -10.13 3.60 -6.76
CA ASN A 71 -9.86 2.33 -6.08
C ASN A 71 -8.60 1.63 -6.60
N ILE A 72 -7.66 2.38 -7.15
CA ILE A 72 -6.36 1.86 -7.60
C ILE A 72 -5.24 2.51 -6.81
N CYS A 73 -4.32 1.69 -6.28
CA CYS A 73 -3.08 2.13 -5.65
C CYS A 73 -1.88 1.61 -6.44
N TRP A 74 -1.16 2.51 -7.09
CA TRP A 74 0.05 2.17 -7.83
C TRP A 74 1.27 2.13 -6.94
N PHE A 75 1.94 0.98 -6.85
CA PHE A 75 3.18 0.82 -6.12
C PHE A 75 4.40 0.76 -7.03
N GLY A 76 5.46 1.44 -6.61
CA GLY A 76 6.77 1.40 -7.24
C GLY A 76 7.91 1.42 -6.23
N GLY A 77 9.14 1.26 -6.68
CA GLY A 77 10.34 1.48 -5.87
C GLY A 77 10.74 2.95 -5.83
N ILE A 78 11.83 3.23 -5.11
CA ILE A 78 12.40 4.60 -5.03
C ILE A 78 12.72 5.17 -6.41
N GLU A 79 13.14 4.33 -7.33
CA GLU A 79 13.46 4.69 -8.72
C GLU A 79 12.23 5.02 -9.57
N ASP A 80 11.04 4.61 -9.15
CA ASP A 80 9.81 4.79 -9.92
C ASP A 80 9.04 6.09 -9.57
N ILE A 81 9.56 6.94 -8.68
CA ILE A 81 8.91 8.19 -8.24
C ILE A 81 8.44 9.05 -9.42
N ALA A 82 9.27 9.17 -10.45
CA ALA A 82 8.91 9.96 -11.65
C ALA A 82 7.75 9.35 -12.47
N LYS A 83 7.54 8.03 -12.38
CA LYS A 83 6.42 7.36 -13.03
C LYS A 83 5.16 7.45 -12.16
N LEU A 84 5.30 7.24 -10.86
CA LEU A 84 4.22 7.35 -9.89
C LEU A 84 3.60 8.75 -9.91
N SER A 85 4.44 9.79 -9.99
CA SER A 85 3.95 11.19 -10.05
C SER A 85 3.15 11.52 -11.32
N LYS A 86 3.20 10.69 -12.35
CA LYS A 86 2.43 10.85 -13.59
C LYS A 86 1.14 10.04 -13.59
N THR A 87 0.90 9.21 -12.59
CA THR A 87 -0.36 8.47 -12.49
C THR A 87 -1.49 9.40 -12.07
N THR A 88 -2.66 9.23 -12.67
CA THR A 88 -3.83 10.07 -12.39
C THR A 88 -4.74 9.49 -11.32
N THR A 89 -4.31 8.42 -10.66
CA THR A 89 -5.06 7.76 -9.59
C THR A 89 -4.92 8.48 -8.25
N GLY A 90 -5.91 8.31 -7.37
CA GLY A 90 -5.89 8.94 -6.05
C GLY A 90 -4.86 8.35 -5.08
N PHE A 91 -4.43 7.09 -5.30
CA PHE A 91 -3.49 6.38 -4.45
C PHE A 91 -2.21 6.03 -5.21
N ILE A 92 -1.08 6.35 -4.61
CA ILE A 92 0.25 5.95 -5.08
C ILE A 92 1.07 5.47 -3.89
N GLY A 93 2.09 4.64 -4.12
CA GLY A 93 2.86 4.12 -3.00
C GLY A 93 4.30 3.76 -3.35
N LEU A 94 5.15 3.79 -2.32
CA LEU A 94 6.50 3.27 -2.35
C LEU A 94 6.55 1.95 -1.59
N ASP A 95 6.98 0.90 -2.29
CA ASP A 95 7.04 -0.47 -1.77
C ASP A 95 8.47 -1.01 -1.87
N VAL A 96 9.09 -1.20 -0.72
CA VAL A 96 10.42 -1.78 -0.58
C VAL A 96 10.39 -2.94 0.42
N ALA A 97 11.27 -3.91 0.24
CA ALA A 97 11.37 -5.06 1.14
C ALA A 97 11.72 -4.64 2.57
N ASN A 98 12.52 -3.59 2.72
CA ASN A 98 12.95 -3.06 4.01
C ASN A 98 12.95 -1.52 3.96
N GLY A 99 12.01 -0.91 4.69
CA GLY A 99 11.84 0.55 4.79
C GLY A 99 12.73 1.24 5.83
N TYR A 100 13.70 0.55 6.42
CA TYR A 100 14.55 1.06 7.51
C TYR A 100 15.73 1.91 7.06
N THR A 101 15.63 2.60 5.96
CA THR A 101 16.74 3.43 5.47
C THR A 101 16.33 4.89 5.39
N ILE A 102 17.26 5.80 5.76
CA ILE A 102 17.08 7.24 5.58
C ILE A 102 16.71 7.56 4.14
N ARG A 103 17.33 6.89 3.19
CA ARG A 103 17.03 7.02 1.76
C ARG A 103 15.56 6.73 1.43
N PHE A 104 14.92 5.81 2.14
CA PHE A 104 13.51 5.51 1.92
C PHE A 104 12.60 6.61 2.48
N VAL A 105 12.90 7.12 3.68
CA VAL A 105 12.19 8.25 4.29
C VAL A 105 12.27 9.48 3.39
N ASP A 106 13.46 9.80 2.87
CA ASP A 106 13.66 10.92 1.94
C ASP A 106 12.92 10.71 0.60
N ALA A 107 12.81 9.46 0.15
CA ALA A 107 12.02 9.14 -1.04
C ALA A 107 10.53 9.40 -0.82
N VAL A 108 10.00 9.11 0.37
CA VAL A 108 8.60 9.42 0.72
C VAL A 108 8.37 10.93 0.75
N LYS A 109 9.27 11.71 1.39
CA LYS A 109 9.23 13.19 1.37
C LYS A 109 9.22 13.72 -0.05
N LYS A 110 10.15 13.24 -0.88
CA LYS A 110 10.26 13.64 -2.29
C LYS A 110 9.01 13.29 -3.11
N LEU A 111 8.37 12.16 -2.83
CA LEU A 111 7.12 11.79 -3.49
C LEU A 111 5.98 12.71 -3.02
N ARG A 112 5.93 13.05 -1.73
CA ARG A 112 4.95 13.99 -1.18
C ARG A 112 5.09 15.38 -1.80
N ASP A 113 6.31 15.90 -1.92
CA ASP A 113 6.59 17.21 -2.53
C ASP A 113 6.12 17.26 -4.00
N LYS A 114 6.32 16.15 -4.73
CA LYS A 114 5.89 16.04 -6.12
C LYS A 114 4.38 15.86 -6.30
N CYS A 115 3.73 15.23 -5.33
CA CYS A 115 2.32 14.85 -5.39
C CYS A 115 1.59 15.23 -4.10
N PRO A 116 1.45 16.55 -3.81
CA PRO A 116 0.90 17.02 -2.54
C PRO A 116 -0.53 16.57 -2.27
N GLU A 117 -1.31 16.32 -3.31
CA GLU A 117 -2.71 15.88 -3.19
C GLU A 117 -2.92 14.37 -3.32
N ALA A 118 -1.88 13.59 -3.61
CA ALA A 118 -2.01 12.15 -3.72
C ALA A 118 -2.09 11.51 -2.34
N THR A 119 -2.90 10.48 -2.16
CA THR A 119 -2.84 9.64 -0.97
C THR A 119 -1.67 8.67 -1.10
N ILE A 120 -0.64 8.87 -0.26
CA ILE A 120 0.63 8.12 -0.35
C ILE A 120 0.63 6.96 0.64
N ALA A 121 0.87 5.75 0.11
CA ALA A 121 1.18 4.57 0.89
C ALA A 121 2.70 4.30 0.90
N ALA A 122 3.26 3.88 2.03
CA ALA A 122 4.69 3.60 2.14
C ALA A 122 4.96 2.37 3.03
N GLY A 123 5.96 1.60 2.72
CA GLY A 123 6.43 0.45 3.50
C GLY A 123 7.35 -0.46 2.69
N ASN A 124 7.83 -1.58 3.28
CA ASN A 124 7.32 -2.21 4.48
C ASN A 124 8.19 -1.84 5.70
N VAL A 125 7.56 -1.71 6.83
CA VAL A 125 8.21 -1.48 8.14
C VAL A 125 7.57 -2.39 9.19
N VAL A 126 8.22 -2.57 10.36
CA VAL A 126 7.71 -3.44 11.43
C VAL A 126 7.77 -2.79 12.82
N THR A 127 8.38 -1.61 12.97
CA THR A 127 8.49 -0.93 14.26
C THR A 127 7.61 0.31 14.32
N ALA A 128 7.24 0.70 15.53
CA ALA A 128 6.47 1.91 15.79
C ALA A 128 7.24 3.15 15.34
N ASP A 129 8.55 3.23 15.63
CA ASP A 129 9.39 4.37 15.30
C ASP A 129 9.43 4.62 13.78
N MET A 130 9.68 3.56 12.98
CA MET A 130 9.68 3.71 11.53
C MET A 130 8.29 4.00 10.96
N THR A 131 7.24 3.49 11.58
CA THR A 131 5.87 3.85 11.22
C THR A 131 5.63 5.34 11.43
N GLN A 132 6.06 5.87 12.57
CA GLN A 132 5.97 7.30 12.88
C GLN A 132 6.80 8.14 11.90
N GLU A 133 8.04 7.74 11.61
CA GLU A 133 8.91 8.42 10.65
C GLU A 133 8.26 8.52 9.26
N LEU A 134 7.66 7.45 8.77
CA LEU A 134 6.98 7.46 7.46
C LEU A 134 5.74 8.37 7.47
N ILE A 135 4.97 8.38 8.57
CA ILE A 135 3.83 9.29 8.72
C ILE A 135 4.31 10.74 8.70
N LEU A 136 5.36 11.07 9.44
CA LEU A 136 5.95 12.41 9.48
C LEU A 136 6.57 12.83 8.14
N ALA A 137 7.08 11.85 7.37
CA ALA A 137 7.60 12.06 6.02
C ALA A 137 6.52 12.32 4.97
N GLY A 138 5.23 12.16 5.31
CA GLY A 138 4.13 12.46 4.41
C GLY A 138 3.33 11.25 3.92
N ALA A 139 3.51 10.07 4.50
CA ALA A 139 2.68 8.91 4.20
C ALA A 139 1.30 9.03 4.85
N ASP A 140 0.24 8.76 4.09
CA ASP A 140 -1.14 8.65 4.57
C ASP A 140 -1.47 7.23 5.03
N ILE A 141 -0.80 6.25 4.44
CA ILE A 141 -0.98 4.81 4.72
C ILE A 141 0.40 4.20 4.92
N VAL A 142 0.59 3.45 6.01
CA VAL A 142 1.85 2.72 6.26
C VAL A 142 1.60 1.23 6.19
N LYS A 143 2.40 0.52 5.39
CA LYS A 143 2.40 -0.94 5.32
C LYS A 143 3.28 -1.48 6.43
N VAL A 144 2.63 -2.02 7.47
CA VAL A 144 3.31 -2.64 8.62
C VAL A 144 3.30 -4.15 8.45
N GLY A 145 4.47 -4.77 8.50
CA GLY A 145 4.66 -6.21 8.37
C GLY A 145 5.59 -6.56 7.21
N ILE A 146 6.35 -7.63 7.39
CA ILE A 146 7.29 -8.14 6.39
C ILE A 146 7.14 -9.64 6.29
N GLY A 147 6.55 -10.09 5.18
CA GLY A 147 6.51 -11.46 4.74
C GLY A 147 6.22 -12.52 5.82
N PRO A 148 5.06 -12.52 6.47
CA PRO A 148 4.75 -13.49 7.53
C PRO A 148 4.53 -14.93 7.02
N GLY A 149 4.62 -15.16 5.72
CA GLY A 149 4.49 -16.49 5.12
C GLY A 149 5.75 -17.33 5.32
N SER A 150 5.60 -18.61 5.68
CA SER A 150 6.70 -19.56 5.88
C SER A 150 7.61 -19.76 4.65
N VAL A 151 7.12 -19.42 3.45
CA VAL A 151 7.85 -19.51 2.17
C VAL A 151 8.41 -18.15 1.73
N CYS A 152 8.20 -17.08 2.50
CA CYS A 152 8.63 -15.74 2.11
C CYS A 152 10.12 -15.56 2.34
N THR A 153 10.89 -15.43 1.26
CA THR A 153 12.35 -15.17 1.33
C THR A 153 12.69 -13.81 1.94
N THR A 154 11.76 -12.88 1.97
CA THR A 154 11.94 -11.55 2.57
C THR A 154 12.00 -11.63 4.10
N SER A 155 11.40 -12.65 4.73
CA SER A 155 11.47 -12.85 6.18
C SER A 155 12.89 -13.14 6.69
N CYS A 156 13.75 -13.68 5.83
CA CYS A 156 15.17 -13.89 6.14
C CYS A 156 15.99 -12.61 6.34
N LEU A 157 15.49 -11.46 5.91
CA LEU A 157 16.19 -10.18 6.02
C LEU A 157 15.91 -9.43 7.32
N LEU A 158 15.00 -9.94 8.15
CA LEU A 158 14.60 -9.31 9.41
C LEU A 158 14.52 -10.31 10.55
N TYR A 159 15.62 -10.41 11.23
CA TYR A 159 15.81 -11.23 12.42
C TYR A 159 14.99 -10.76 13.67
N THR A 160 14.05 -9.83 13.53
CA THR A 160 13.53 -9.09 14.69
C THR A 160 12.00 -8.97 14.78
N SER A 161 11.24 -9.62 13.93
CA SER A 161 9.78 -9.64 14.10
C SER A 161 9.34 -11.06 14.44
N PRO A 162 9.02 -11.37 15.71
CA PRO A 162 8.38 -12.63 16.04
C PRO A 162 7.05 -12.71 15.29
N SER A 163 6.88 -13.75 14.48
CA SER A 163 5.59 -14.07 13.89
C SER A 163 4.61 -14.37 15.03
N PRO A 164 3.33 -13.96 14.95
CA PRO A 164 2.32 -14.41 15.90
C PRO A 164 2.21 -15.94 16.05
N ARG A 165 2.77 -16.71 15.11
CA ARG A 165 2.86 -18.18 15.18
C ARG A 165 4.06 -18.68 15.97
N ASP A 166 5.09 -17.86 16.19
CA ASP A 166 6.28 -18.27 16.94
C ASP A 166 6.08 -18.15 18.44
N SER A 167 5.01 -17.45 18.88
CA SER A 167 4.63 -17.35 20.29
C SER A 167 3.91 -18.60 20.84
N ASP A 168 3.46 -19.49 19.96
CA ASP A 168 2.73 -20.72 20.36
C ASP A 168 3.65 -21.96 20.45
N GLN A 169 4.97 -21.81 20.31
CA GLN A 169 5.95 -22.91 20.36
C GLN A 169 6.87 -22.86 21.60
N SER A 170 6.46 -22.19 22.66
CA SER A 170 7.17 -22.21 23.95
C SER A 170 6.37 -22.93 25.02
#